data_241661914e0075ea79ac26da379a0d7b
#
_entry.id   241661914e0075ea79ac26da379a0d7b
#
_cell.length_a   1.000
_cell.length_b   1.000
_cell.length_c   1.000
_cell.angle_alpha   90.00
_cell.angle_beta   90.00
_cell.angle_gamma   90.00
#
_symmetry.space_group_name_H-M   'P 1'
#
loop_
_entity.id
_entity.type
_entity.pdbx_description
1 polymer ?
#
loop_
_entity_poly.entity_id
_entity_poly.type
_entity_poly.pdbx_seq_one_letter_code
_entity_poly.pdbx_strand_id
1 'polypeptide(L)'
;WQSSKNSWGGVNGEGRERRCTPRAIFSGFSCVGVLQEAIDDFLMSDGKSIEESSLYKEEGIGEDGIPNMYKNREPRFYQDITYSGKVWQKTDKKIYFYKGMPDDNSKADMSYSGYLLYKGMNRDLLNQGNNPKSKYRAGMLFRLADFYLLYAEALNHVNPGDARIIQYVDSVRYRAGIPLLKDIKPEIIGNRELQEKAIRHERRIELFAEGQRYFDVRRWMCAEEEGYKQGGPVHGMDMNATDLEGFMKRTAFETRIFEKRMYLYPIPLAEIQKSKKLVQNPGW
;
A
#
# COMPACT_ATOMS: atom_id res chain seq x y z
N TRP A 1 -1.05 2.53 -20.57
CA TRP A 1 0.06 3.37 -21.02
C TRP A 1 1.26 3.17 -20.13
N GLN A 2 2.42 3.04 -20.72
CA GLN A 2 3.66 2.82 -20.00
C GLN A 2 4.80 3.66 -20.62
N SER A 3 5.75 4.06 -19.77
CA SER A 3 6.94 4.74 -20.22
C SER A 3 7.93 3.74 -20.83
N SER A 4 8.67 4.16 -21.84
CA SER A 4 9.79 3.38 -22.40
C SER A 4 10.99 3.32 -21.46
N LYS A 5 11.00 4.10 -20.38
CA LYS A 5 12.10 4.11 -19.40
C LYS A 5 11.88 3.05 -18.32
N ASN A 6 12.97 2.47 -17.83
CA ASN A 6 12.92 1.58 -16.68
C ASN A 6 12.49 2.35 -15.42
N SER A 7 11.32 1.97 -14.86
CA SER A 7 10.75 2.64 -13.69
C SER A 7 11.42 2.28 -12.36
N TRP A 8 12.29 1.27 -12.36
CA TRP A 8 12.89 0.74 -11.14
C TRP A 8 14.27 1.32 -10.81
N GLY A 9 14.68 2.36 -11.53
CA GLY A 9 15.96 3.06 -11.36
C GLY A 9 17.15 2.28 -11.94
N GLY A 10 18.24 3.01 -12.27
CA GLY A 10 19.42 2.46 -12.88
C GLY A 10 19.21 1.77 -14.22
N VAL A 11 20.27 1.34 -14.88
CA VAL A 11 20.20 0.63 -16.16
C VAL A 11 19.47 -0.72 -16.00
N ASN A 12 19.56 -1.33 -14.83
CA ASN A 12 19.05 -2.67 -14.55
C ASN A 12 17.91 -2.68 -13.51
N GLY A 13 17.42 -1.51 -13.04
CA GLY A 13 16.36 -1.43 -12.02
C GLY A 13 16.78 -1.88 -10.61
N GLU A 14 18.06 -2.07 -10.38
CA GLU A 14 18.63 -2.64 -9.15
C GLU A 14 18.29 -1.84 -7.90
N GLY A 15 18.24 -0.51 -8.01
CA GLY A 15 18.03 0.38 -6.89
C GLY A 15 16.72 0.11 -6.14
N ARG A 16 15.60 0.00 -6.83
CA ARG A 16 14.30 -0.23 -6.18
C ARG A 16 14.15 -1.66 -5.69
N GLU A 17 14.49 -2.65 -6.49
CA GLU A 17 14.41 -4.05 -6.06
C GLU A 17 15.25 -4.31 -4.82
N ARG A 18 16.49 -3.84 -4.81
CA ARG A 18 17.38 -3.99 -3.66
C ARG A 18 16.84 -3.30 -2.41
N ARG A 19 16.21 -2.13 -2.55
CA ARG A 19 15.58 -1.42 -1.44
C ARG A 19 14.36 -2.13 -0.85
N CYS A 20 13.62 -2.88 -1.68
CA CYS A 20 12.46 -3.66 -1.26
C CYS A 20 12.81 -5.10 -0.84
N THR A 21 14.06 -5.55 -1.04
CA THR A 21 14.50 -6.90 -0.71
C THR A 21 14.94 -6.99 0.75
N PRO A 22 14.55 -8.04 1.50
CA PRO A 22 15.04 -8.31 2.84
C PRO A 22 16.56 -8.45 2.89
N ARG A 23 17.16 -8.12 4.03
CA ARG A 23 18.61 -7.98 4.17
C ARG A 23 19.37 -9.29 3.96
N ALA A 24 18.91 -10.38 4.59
CA ALA A 24 19.57 -11.69 4.46
C ALA A 24 19.33 -12.33 3.09
N ILE A 25 18.39 -11.79 2.32
CA ILE A 25 18.13 -12.19 0.96
C ILE A 25 18.93 -11.26 0.04
N PHE A 26 20.04 -11.78 -0.49
CA PHE A 26 20.80 -11.13 -1.56
C PHE A 26 21.34 -9.72 -1.24
N SER A 27 21.73 -9.47 0.00
CA SER A 27 22.21 -8.16 0.44
C SER A 27 21.20 -7.03 0.16
N GLY A 28 19.92 -7.33 0.38
CA GLY A 28 18.85 -6.33 0.30
C GLY A 28 19.06 -5.19 1.28
N PHE A 29 18.43 -4.06 1.02
CA PHE A 29 18.53 -2.87 1.89
C PHE A 29 17.38 -2.76 2.86
N SER A 30 16.26 -3.47 2.68
CA SER A 30 15.08 -3.40 3.56
C SER A 30 14.56 -2.00 3.83
N CYS A 31 14.67 -1.06 2.86
CA CYS A 31 14.42 0.37 3.12
C CYS A 31 12.99 0.83 2.81
N VAL A 32 12.26 0.14 1.92
CA VAL A 32 10.93 0.58 1.49
C VAL A 32 9.88 -0.15 2.30
N GLY A 33 9.50 0.46 3.40
CA GLY A 33 8.49 -0.07 4.33
C GLY A 33 7.06 0.24 3.90
N VAL A 34 6.13 -0.46 4.55
CA VAL A 34 4.69 -0.26 4.44
C VAL A 34 4.13 -0.01 5.84
N LEU A 35 3.29 1.00 5.99
CA LEU A 35 2.66 1.33 7.28
C LEU A 35 1.59 0.30 7.65
N GLN A 36 1.39 0.09 8.96
CA GLN A 36 0.34 -0.77 9.47
C GLN A 36 -1.05 -0.35 8.99
N GLU A 37 -1.31 0.95 8.90
CA GLU A 37 -2.55 1.50 8.38
C GLU A 37 -2.85 1.07 6.94
N ALA A 38 -1.81 0.87 6.14
CA ALA A 38 -1.99 0.35 4.78
C ALA A 38 -2.14 -1.18 4.75
N ILE A 39 -1.57 -1.88 5.72
CA ILE A 39 -1.76 -3.33 5.91
C ILE A 39 -3.22 -3.63 6.30
N ASP A 40 -3.79 -2.80 7.18
CA ASP A 40 -5.15 -2.96 7.67
C ASP A 40 -6.20 -2.71 6.59
N ASP A 41 -5.93 -1.83 5.63
CA ASP A 41 -6.84 -1.58 4.50
C ASP A 41 -7.05 -2.79 3.58
N PHE A 42 -6.08 -3.71 3.45
CA PHE A 42 -6.27 -4.91 2.64
C PHE A 42 -7.40 -5.77 3.21
N LEU A 43 -8.27 -6.24 2.32
CA LEU A 43 -9.43 -7.03 2.70
C LEU A 43 -9.06 -8.45 3.15
N MET A 44 -10.02 -9.12 3.76
CA MET A 44 -9.99 -10.55 3.98
C MET A 44 -10.42 -11.30 2.72
N SER A 45 -10.18 -12.59 2.66
CA SER A 45 -10.50 -13.43 1.50
C SER A 45 -12.01 -13.51 1.19
N ASP A 46 -12.86 -13.20 2.17
CA ASP A 46 -14.31 -13.06 2.01
C ASP A 46 -14.73 -11.67 1.47
N GLY A 47 -13.77 -10.82 1.16
CA GLY A 47 -14.00 -9.50 0.56
C GLY A 47 -14.45 -8.42 1.54
N LYS A 48 -14.44 -8.70 2.85
CA LYS A 48 -14.77 -7.77 3.94
C LYS A 48 -13.52 -7.15 4.54
N SER A 49 -13.67 -6.06 5.27
CA SER A 49 -12.56 -5.47 6.04
C SER A 49 -12.19 -6.35 7.24
N ILE A 50 -11.07 -6.03 7.89
CA ILE A 50 -10.62 -6.76 9.09
C ILE A 50 -11.59 -6.61 10.26
N GLU A 51 -12.32 -5.49 10.34
CA GLU A 51 -13.33 -5.24 11.38
C GLU A 51 -14.63 -6.00 11.13
N GLU A 52 -14.97 -6.28 9.87
CA GLU A 52 -16.22 -6.92 9.48
C GLU A 52 -16.12 -8.43 9.33
N SER A 53 -14.90 -8.94 9.07
CA SER A 53 -14.70 -10.35 8.75
C SER A 53 -14.44 -11.20 9.98
N SER A 54 -15.20 -12.29 10.14
CA SER A 54 -14.95 -13.30 11.17
C SER A 54 -13.69 -14.14 10.92
N LEU A 55 -13.07 -14.00 9.75
CA LEU A 55 -11.82 -14.70 9.38
C LEU A 55 -10.58 -14.05 10.00
N TYR A 56 -10.68 -12.77 10.37
CA TYR A 56 -9.57 -12.03 10.95
C TYR A 56 -9.31 -12.43 12.41
N LYS A 57 -8.03 -12.60 12.72
CA LYS A 57 -7.53 -12.81 14.09
C LYS A 57 -6.27 -11.99 14.26
N GLU A 58 -6.32 -10.99 15.15
CA GLU A 58 -5.17 -10.13 15.44
C GLU A 58 -4.04 -10.91 16.08
N GLU A 59 -4.34 -11.73 17.07
CA GLU A 59 -3.37 -12.39 17.93
C GLU A 59 -3.07 -13.83 17.53
N GLY A 60 -1.91 -14.30 18.01
CA GLY A 60 -1.47 -15.66 17.89
C GLY A 60 -0.66 -15.95 16.64
N ILE A 61 0.10 -17.03 16.73
CA ILE A 61 0.96 -17.54 15.66
C ILE A 61 0.47 -18.95 15.32
N GLY A 62 0.30 -19.23 14.05
CA GLY A 62 -0.09 -20.57 13.63
C GLY A 62 1.05 -21.59 13.74
N GLU A 63 0.73 -22.87 13.67
CA GLU A 63 1.69 -23.97 13.66
C GLU A 63 2.73 -23.86 12.52
N ASP A 64 2.34 -23.18 11.45
CA ASP A 64 3.19 -22.85 10.32
C ASP A 64 4.16 -21.68 10.60
N GLY A 65 4.16 -21.10 11.81
CA GLY A 65 4.99 -19.97 12.21
C GLY A 65 4.59 -18.65 11.55
N ILE A 66 3.38 -18.56 10.97
CA ILE A 66 2.84 -17.34 10.38
C ILE A 66 1.85 -16.71 11.36
N PRO A 67 2.00 -15.42 11.70
CA PRO A 67 1.02 -14.70 12.51
C PRO A 67 -0.39 -14.75 11.92
N ASN A 68 -1.38 -14.94 12.79
CA ASN A 68 -2.76 -15.12 12.36
C ASN A 68 -3.33 -13.89 11.63
N MET A 69 -2.90 -12.68 11.99
CA MET A 69 -3.31 -11.44 11.32
C MET A 69 -2.95 -11.38 9.82
N TYR A 70 -2.03 -12.22 9.37
CA TYR A 70 -1.64 -12.31 7.95
C TYR A 70 -2.36 -13.45 7.21
N LYS A 71 -3.17 -14.25 7.91
CA LYS A 71 -3.90 -15.37 7.31
C LYS A 71 -5.25 -14.91 6.76
N ASN A 72 -5.76 -15.67 5.79
CA ASN A 72 -7.05 -15.41 5.17
C ASN A 72 -7.21 -14.00 4.58
N ARG A 73 -6.12 -13.34 4.22
CA ARG A 73 -6.15 -12.04 3.55
C ARG A 73 -6.42 -12.23 2.05
N GLU A 74 -6.86 -11.17 1.41
CA GLU A 74 -7.06 -11.15 -0.04
C GLU A 74 -5.76 -11.39 -0.83
N PRO A 75 -5.83 -11.87 -2.09
CA PRO A 75 -4.64 -12.20 -2.88
C PRO A 75 -3.66 -11.03 -3.06
N ARG A 76 -4.14 -9.79 -3.17
CA ARG A 76 -3.29 -8.60 -3.33
C ARG A 76 -2.40 -8.35 -2.12
N PHE A 77 -2.86 -8.65 -0.90
CA PHE A 77 -2.01 -8.58 0.29
C PHE A 77 -0.74 -9.42 0.12
N TYR A 78 -0.89 -10.69 -0.26
CA TYR A 78 0.25 -11.59 -0.45
C TYR A 78 1.13 -11.20 -1.64
N GLN A 79 0.56 -10.51 -2.63
CA GLN A 79 1.25 -10.05 -3.83
C GLN A 79 2.04 -8.75 -3.61
N ASP A 80 1.59 -7.91 -2.69
CA ASP A 80 2.05 -6.55 -2.55
C ASP A 80 2.91 -6.32 -1.31
N ILE A 81 2.85 -7.24 -0.31
CA ILE A 81 3.47 -7.07 1.01
C ILE A 81 4.46 -8.19 1.31
N THR A 82 5.62 -7.82 1.89
CA THR A 82 6.51 -8.74 2.61
C THR A 82 6.30 -8.53 4.10
N TYR A 83 5.97 -9.61 4.81
CA TYR A 83 5.66 -9.65 6.24
C TYR A 83 6.43 -10.77 6.94
N SER A 84 6.58 -10.71 8.26
CA SER A 84 7.24 -11.76 9.04
C SER A 84 6.49 -13.09 8.95
N GLY A 85 7.22 -14.17 8.64
CA GLY A 85 6.66 -15.50 8.36
C GLY A 85 6.44 -15.80 6.87
N LYS A 86 6.53 -14.79 5.98
CA LYS A 86 6.40 -15.02 4.53
C LYS A 86 7.59 -15.81 3.99
N VAL A 87 7.30 -16.82 3.17
CA VAL A 87 8.33 -17.51 2.39
C VAL A 87 8.75 -16.62 1.21
N TRP A 88 10.04 -16.39 1.09
CA TRP A 88 10.56 -15.51 0.02
C TRP A 88 10.61 -16.23 -1.32
N GLN A 89 9.81 -15.76 -2.25
CA GLN A 89 9.80 -16.17 -3.67
C GLN A 89 9.96 -17.69 -3.91
N LYS A 90 10.99 -18.07 -4.67
CA LYS A 90 11.33 -19.47 -5.00
C LYS A 90 12.35 -20.09 -4.04
N THR A 91 12.43 -19.61 -2.84
CA THR A 91 13.28 -20.16 -1.77
C THR A 91 12.41 -20.77 -0.68
N ASP A 92 12.99 -21.61 0.16
CA ASP A 92 12.32 -22.14 1.36
C ASP A 92 12.55 -21.24 2.58
N LYS A 93 13.14 -20.07 2.38
CA LYS A 93 13.50 -19.15 3.48
C LYS A 93 12.29 -18.32 3.89
N LYS A 94 11.93 -18.42 5.17
CA LYS A 94 10.99 -17.50 5.83
C LYS A 94 11.70 -16.23 6.24
N ILE A 95 11.02 -15.10 6.07
CA ILE A 95 11.49 -13.78 6.46
C ILE A 95 10.98 -13.44 7.85
N TYR A 96 11.87 -12.94 8.72
CA TYR A 96 11.51 -12.43 10.04
C TYR A 96 12.30 -11.15 10.34
N PHE A 97 11.58 -10.07 10.64
CA PHE A 97 12.15 -8.73 10.78
C PHE A 97 12.53 -8.34 12.22
N TYR A 98 12.18 -9.13 13.22
CA TYR A 98 12.48 -8.82 14.61
C TYR A 98 13.97 -9.02 14.94
N LYS A 99 14.39 -8.41 16.06
CA LYS A 99 15.79 -8.34 16.46
C LYS A 99 16.45 -9.71 16.65
N GLY A 100 17.64 -9.86 16.11
CA GLY A 100 18.43 -11.10 16.19
C GLY A 100 18.18 -12.09 15.04
N MET A 101 17.20 -11.83 14.18
CA MET A 101 16.96 -12.64 12.98
C MET A 101 17.87 -12.23 11.82
N PRO A 102 18.08 -13.10 10.81
CA PRO A 102 18.89 -12.75 9.63
C PRO A 102 18.42 -11.50 8.90
N ASP A 103 17.10 -11.25 8.88
CA ASP A 103 16.46 -10.09 8.26
C ASP A 103 16.13 -8.97 9.26
N ASP A 104 16.77 -9.00 10.43
CA ASP A 104 16.62 -7.99 11.48
C ASP A 104 16.65 -6.55 10.94
N ASN A 105 15.55 -5.86 11.09
CA ASN A 105 15.33 -4.49 10.60
C ASN A 105 15.44 -3.45 11.72
N SER A 106 15.92 -3.82 12.91
CA SER A 106 16.13 -2.89 14.05
C SER A 106 17.29 -1.92 13.85
N LYS A 107 18.04 -2.04 12.75
CA LYS A 107 19.22 -1.22 12.46
C LYS A 107 18.86 0.05 11.69
N ALA A 108 19.72 1.06 11.80
CA ALA A 108 19.60 2.29 11.01
C ALA A 108 19.54 2.01 9.51
N ASP A 109 18.89 2.89 8.76
CA ASP A 109 18.68 2.83 7.30
C ASP A 109 17.71 1.73 6.81
N MET A 110 16.97 1.09 7.70
CA MET A 110 15.97 0.09 7.36
C MET A 110 14.54 0.59 7.62
N SER A 111 13.56 -0.16 7.11
CA SER A 111 12.15 0.13 7.41
C SER A 111 11.85 -0.12 8.88
N TYR A 112 11.28 0.88 9.55
CA TYR A 112 10.85 0.78 10.95
C TYR A 112 9.46 0.18 11.12
N SER A 113 8.76 -0.16 10.02
CA SER A 113 7.37 -0.62 10.09
C SER A 113 7.21 -2.13 10.30
N GLY A 114 8.27 -2.92 10.14
CA GLY A 114 8.17 -4.39 10.17
C GLY A 114 7.59 -5.01 8.91
N TYR A 115 7.41 -4.22 7.84
CA TYR A 115 6.93 -4.65 6.54
C TYR A 115 7.79 -4.08 5.42
N LEU A 116 7.83 -4.76 4.28
CA LEU A 116 8.43 -4.21 3.06
C LEU A 116 7.45 -4.26 1.90
N LEU A 117 7.63 -3.32 0.98
CA LEU A 117 6.91 -3.31 -0.29
C LEU A 117 7.35 -4.50 -1.14
N TYR A 118 6.37 -5.29 -1.62
CA TYR A 118 6.60 -6.42 -2.52
C TYR A 118 5.94 -6.23 -3.89
N LYS A 119 5.01 -5.29 -4.01
CA LYS A 119 4.32 -4.98 -5.26
C LYS A 119 5.30 -4.67 -6.39
N GLY A 120 5.14 -5.37 -7.49
CA GLY A 120 5.98 -5.21 -8.66
C GLY A 120 7.39 -5.82 -8.52
N MET A 121 7.76 -6.49 -7.44
CA MET A 121 9.04 -7.21 -7.33
C MET A 121 9.15 -8.30 -8.40
N ASN A 122 10.35 -8.48 -8.95
CA ASN A 122 10.61 -9.57 -9.86
C ASN A 122 10.73 -10.89 -9.10
N ARG A 123 9.75 -11.77 -9.26
CA ARG A 123 9.69 -13.07 -8.57
C ARG A 123 10.64 -14.13 -9.11
N ASP A 124 11.20 -13.87 -10.30
CA ASP A 124 12.21 -14.77 -10.90
C ASP A 124 13.63 -14.37 -10.51
N LEU A 125 13.79 -13.30 -9.72
CA LEU A 125 15.08 -12.89 -9.19
C LEU A 125 15.56 -13.91 -8.17
N LEU A 126 16.38 -14.81 -8.64
CA LEU A 126 17.29 -15.61 -7.82
C LEU A 126 18.58 -14.80 -7.73
N ASN A 127 18.68 -13.97 -6.72
CA ASN A 127 19.90 -13.23 -6.48
C ASN A 127 20.97 -14.17 -5.94
N GLN A 128 21.95 -14.44 -6.75
CA GLN A 128 23.18 -15.09 -6.30
C GLN A 128 24.30 -14.02 -6.33
N GLY A 129 24.82 -13.69 -5.15
CA GLY A 129 25.95 -12.78 -5.02
C GLY A 129 25.56 -11.28 -4.92
N ASN A 130 26.57 -10.41 -4.98
CA ASN A 130 26.45 -8.96 -4.75
C ASN A 130 25.74 -8.17 -5.86
N ASN A 131 25.30 -8.81 -6.93
CA ASN A 131 24.64 -8.17 -8.06
C ASN A 131 23.29 -8.82 -8.37
N PRO A 132 22.20 -8.35 -7.76
CA PRO A 132 20.86 -8.77 -8.13
C PRO A 132 20.59 -8.37 -9.58
N LYS A 133 20.41 -9.34 -10.46
CA LYS A 133 19.98 -9.07 -11.85
C LYS A 133 18.51 -8.67 -11.84
N SER A 134 18.26 -7.38 -11.96
CA SER A 134 16.91 -6.87 -12.17
C SER A 134 16.51 -7.00 -13.65
N LYS A 135 15.23 -7.25 -13.90
CA LYS A 135 14.67 -7.18 -15.26
C LYS A 135 14.17 -5.76 -15.55
N TYR A 136 14.30 -5.35 -16.81
CA TYR A 136 13.68 -4.11 -17.28
C TYR A 136 12.17 -4.09 -16.97
N ARG A 137 11.70 -2.96 -16.47
CA ARG A 137 10.28 -2.69 -16.26
C ARG A 137 9.92 -1.31 -16.73
N ALA A 138 9.00 -1.27 -17.68
CA ALA A 138 8.40 -0.02 -18.11
C ALA A 138 7.66 0.64 -16.95
N GLY A 139 7.79 1.95 -16.81
CA GLY A 139 6.99 2.74 -15.85
C GLY A 139 5.54 2.76 -16.29
N MET A 140 4.64 2.28 -15.44
CA MET A 140 3.20 2.38 -15.68
C MET A 140 2.76 3.83 -15.48
N LEU A 141 2.24 4.47 -16.52
CA LEU A 141 1.67 5.81 -16.43
C LEU A 141 0.17 5.73 -16.10
N PHE A 142 -0.56 4.89 -16.82
CA PHE A 142 -1.98 4.63 -16.62
C PHE A 142 -2.28 3.15 -16.85
N ARG A 143 -3.23 2.62 -16.10
CA ARG A 143 -3.73 1.27 -16.29
C ARG A 143 -5.25 1.22 -16.17
N LEU A 144 -5.86 0.22 -16.78
CA LEU A 144 -7.30 0.14 -16.94
C LEU A 144 -8.07 0.18 -15.60
N ALA A 145 -7.52 -0.43 -14.55
CA ALA A 145 -8.16 -0.41 -13.23
C ALA A 145 -8.32 1.02 -12.68
N ASP A 146 -7.34 1.92 -12.91
CA ASP A 146 -7.46 3.32 -12.51
C ASP A 146 -8.62 4.01 -13.24
N PHE A 147 -8.71 3.81 -14.56
CA PHE A 147 -9.83 4.35 -15.35
C PHE A 147 -11.18 3.80 -14.92
N TYR A 148 -11.28 2.50 -14.64
CA TYR A 148 -12.53 1.91 -14.16
C TYR A 148 -13.00 2.56 -12.84
N LEU A 149 -12.09 2.72 -11.90
CA LEU A 149 -12.42 3.31 -10.61
C LEU A 149 -12.68 4.81 -10.68
N LEU A 150 -11.97 5.57 -11.53
CA LEU A 150 -12.26 6.99 -11.80
C LEU A 150 -13.62 7.16 -12.49
N TYR A 151 -13.95 6.29 -13.43
CA TYR A 151 -15.23 6.35 -14.11
C TYR A 151 -16.39 5.99 -13.17
N ALA A 152 -16.22 4.96 -12.33
CA ALA A 152 -17.19 4.62 -11.30
C ALA A 152 -17.41 5.79 -10.33
N GLU A 153 -16.34 6.48 -9.90
CA GLU A 153 -16.41 7.65 -9.03
C GLU A 153 -17.18 8.80 -9.71
N ALA A 154 -16.86 9.11 -10.96
CA ALA A 154 -17.53 10.17 -11.72
C ALA A 154 -19.03 9.86 -11.92
N LEU A 155 -19.37 8.62 -12.27
CA LEU A 155 -20.77 8.18 -12.38
C LEU A 155 -21.51 8.30 -11.05
N ASN A 156 -20.88 7.92 -9.94
CA ASN A 156 -21.48 8.03 -8.62
C ASN A 156 -21.83 9.48 -8.25
N HIS A 157 -21.05 10.44 -8.71
CA HIS A 157 -21.37 11.85 -8.51
C HIS A 157 -22.53 12.34 -9.38
N VAL A 158 -22.65 11.86 -10.60
CA VAL A 158 -23.67 12.33 -11.57
C VAL A 158 -24.98 11.55 -11.41
N ASN A 159 -24.92 10.23 -11.31
CA ASN A 159 -26.08 9.35 -11.25
C ASN A 159 -25.79 8.13 -10.38
N PRO A 160 -25.99 8.20 -9.06
CA PRO A 160 -25.71 7.09 -8.13
C PRO A 160 -26.47 5.79 -8.45
N GLY A 161 -27.58 5.86 -9.16
CA GLY A 161 -28.37 4.68 -9.58
C GLY A 161 -27.82 3.96 -10.80
N ASP A 162 -26.73 4.42 -11.39
CA ASP A 162 -26.17 3.79 -12.59
C ASP A 162 -25.48 2.46 -12.26
N ALA A 163 -25.98 1.36 -12.82
CA ALA A 163 -25.46 0.01 -12.54
C ALA A 163 -23.99 -0.18 -12.93
N ARG A 164 -23.46 0.65 -13.84
CA ARG A 164 -22.06 0.59 -14.26
C ARG A 164 -21.09 0.95 -13.13
N ILE A 165 -21.52 1.68 -12.10
CA ILE A 165 -20.70 2.02 -10.95
C ILE A 165 -20.17 0.74 -10.30
N ILE A 166 -21.08 -0.13 -9.89
CA ILE A 166 -20.72 -1.41 -9.26
C ILE A 166 -20.07 -2.37 -10.27
N GLN A 167 -20.52 -2.38 -11.52
CA GLN A 167 -19.92 -3.20 -12.56
C GLN A 167 -18.42 -2.94 -12.74
N TYR A 168 -17.98 -1.67 -12.73
CA TYR A 168 -16.56 -1.35 -12.91
C TYR A 168 -15.74 -1.64 -11.64
N VAL A 169 -16.28 -1.39 -10.46
CA VAL A 169 -15.63 -1.79 -9.21
C VAL A 169 -15.50 -3.32 -9.14
N ASP A 170 -16.56 -4.04 -9.45
CA ASP A 170 -16.61 -5.50 -9.45
C ASP A 170 -15.68 -6.11 -10.52
N SER A 171 -15.45 -5.43 -11.63
CA SER A 171 -14.47 -5.86 -12.64
C SER A 171 -13.04 -5.86 -12.05
N VAL A 172 -12.70 -4.86 -11.23
CA VAL A 172 -11.41 -4.80 -10.52
C VAL A 172 -11.33 -5.91 -9.47
N ARG A 173 -12.38 -6.10 -8.67
CA ARG A 173 -12.47 -7.12 -7.63
C ARG A 173 -12.40 -8.54 -8.21
N TYR A 174 -13.11 -8.80 -9.30
CA TYR A 174 -13.06 -10.07 -10.02
C TYR A 174 -11.63 -10.44 -10.44
N ARG A 175 -10.94 -9.49 -11.09
CA ARG A 175 -9.53 -9.68 -11.46
C ARG A 175 -8.63 -9.92 -10.24
N ALA A 176 -8.92 -9.27 -9.11
CA ALA A 176 -8.18 -9.43 -7.86
C ALA A 176 -8.45 -10.79 -7.17
N GLY A 177 -9.46 -11.53 -7.61
CA GLY A 177 -9.83 -12.83 -7.05
C GLY A 177 -10.56 -12.73 -5.70
N ILE A 178 -11.34 -11.66 -5.51
CA ILE A 178 -12.15 -11.45 -4.30
C ILE A 178 -13.64 -11.37 -4.63
N PRO A 179 -14.55 -11.67 -3.67
CA PRO A 179 -15.98 -11.58 -3.85
C PRO A 179 -16.43 -10.20 -4.36
N LEU A 180 -17.46 -10.20 -5.20
CA LEU A 180 -17.99 -8.98 -5.81
C LEU A 180 -18.82 -8.19 -4.79
N LEU A 181 -18.80 -6.87 -4.87
CA LEU A 181 -19.60 -6.01 -3.98
C LEU A 181 -21.09 -6.27 -4.11
N LYS A 182 -21.56 -6.46 -5.34
CA LYS A 182 -22.99 -6.78 -5.59
C LYS A 182 -23.48 -8.03 -4.85
N ASP A 183 -22.57 -8.98 -4.55
CA ASP A 183 -22.92 -10.25 -3.93
C ASP A 183 -22.79 -10.19 -2.40
N ILE A 184 -21.84 -9.39 -1.87
CA ILE A 184 -21.55 -9.35 -0.43
C ILE A 184 -22.09 -8.11 0.28
N LYS A 185 -22.36 -7.02 -0.45
CA LYS A 185 -22.86 -5.73 0.06
C LYS A 185 -23.90 -5.11 -0.89
N PRO A 186 -25.00 -5.82 -1.24
CA PRO A 186 -26.00 -5.31 -2.19
C PRO A 186 -26.67 -4.00 -1.72
N GLU A 187 -26.67 -3.73 -0.42
CA GLU A 187 -27.23 -2.52 0.19
C GLU A 187 -26.52 -1.23 -0.23
N ILE A 188 -25.30 -1.30 -0.75
CA ILE A 188 -24.59 -0.11 -1.22
C ILE A 188 -25.07 0.37 -2.59
N ILE A 189 -25.75 -0.50 -3.36
CA ILE A 189 -26.16 -0.20 -4.74
C ILE A 189 -27.17 0.95 -4.76
N GLY A 190 -26.85 2.00 -5.50
CA GLY A 190 -27.68 3.21 -5.58
C GLY A 190 -27.49 4.18 -4.40
N ASN A 191 -26.76 3.81 -3.35
CA ASN A 191 -26.43 4.70 -2.26
C ASN A 191 -25.10 5.43 -2.53
N ARG A 192 -25.18 6.72 -2.83
CA ARG A 192 -24.01 7.55 -3.20
C ARG A 192 -22.88 7.47 -2.20
N GLU A 193 -23.17 7.61 -0.92
CA GLU A 193 -22.14 7.69 0.14
C GLU A 193 -21.45 6.34 0.36
N LEU A 194 -22.23 5.25 0.37
CA LEU A 194 -21.69 3.92 0.55
C LEU A 194 -20.88 3.48 -0.68
N GLN A 195 -21.36 3.80 -1.88
CA GLN A 195 -20.62 3.57 -3.14
C GLN A 195 -19.31 4.36 -3.17
N GLU A 196 -19.34 5.64 -2.74
CA GLU A 196 -18.13 6.47 -2.68
C GLU A 196 -17.08 5.87 -1.74
N LYS A 197 -17.47 5.44 -0.54
CA LYS A 197 -16.57 4.75 0.40
C LYS A 197 -15.97 3.49 -0.21
N ALA A 198 -16.80 2.67 -0.85
CA ALA A 198 -16.35 1.44 -1.49
C ALA A 198 -15.37 1.70 -2.67
N ILE A 199 -15.65 2.69 -3.51
CA ILE A 199 -14.77 3.09 -4.62
C ILE A 199 -13.43 3.60 -4.09
N ARG A 200 -13.45 4.49 -3.09
CA ARG A 200 -12.24 5.05 -2.48
C ARG A 200 -11.38 3.98 -1.83
N HIS A 201 -12.01 3.02 -1.15
CA HIS A 201 -11.31 1.89 -0.54
C HIS A 201 -10.70 0.96 -1.60
N GLU A 202 -11.46 0.60 -2.65
CA GLU A 202 -10.95 -0.21 -3.74
C GLU A 202 -9.78 0.49 -4.47
N ARG A 203 -9.84 1.80 -4.69
CA ARG A 203 -8.73 2.59 -5.24
C ARG A 203 -7.49 2.51 -4.35
N ARG A 204 -7.65 2.61 -3.03
CA ARG A 204 -6.54 2.57 -2.09
C ARG A 204 -5.77 1.26 -2.17
N ILE A 205 -6.47 0.12 -2.24
CA ILE A 205 -5.83 -1.20 -2.31
C ILE A 205 -5.31 -1.47 -3.73
N GLU A 206 -6.14 -1.27 -4.73
CA GLU A 206 -5.80 -1.59 -6.12
C GLU A 206 -4.59 -0.79 -6.62
N LEU A 207 -4.55 0.51 -6.30
CA LEU A 207 -3.49 1.43 -6.71
C LEU A 207 -2.41 1.63 -5.64
N PHE A 208 -2.37 0.72 -4.65
CA PHE A 208 -1.36 0.73 -3.59
C PHE A 208 0.05 0.85 -4.16
N ALA A 209 0.86 1.74 -3.60
CA ALA A 209 2.24 2.03 -4.01
C ALA A 209 2.43 2.49 -5.48
N GLU A 210 1.36 2.97 -6.14
CA GLU A 210 1.40 3.53 -7.50
C GLU A 210 1.35 5.08 -7.53
N GLY A 211 1.47 5.72 -6.36
CA GLY A 211 1.53 7.18 -6.24
C GLY A 211 0.15 7.87 -6.20
N GLN A 212 -0.96 7.15 -6.40
CA GLN A 212 -2.29 7.73 -6.51
C GLN A 212 -2.82 8.28 -5.18
N ARG A 213 -2.57 7.61 -4.06
CA ARG A 213 -3.12 7.97 -2.74
C ARG A 213 -2.85 9.43 -2.36
N TYR A 214 -1.64 9.92 -2.64
CA TYR A 214 -1.26 11.29 -2.36
C TYR A 214 -2.20 12.32 -3.01
N PHE A 215 -2.55 12.09 -4.28
CA PHE A 215 -3.44 12.96 -5.03
C PHE A 215 -4.91 12.73 -4.67
N ASP A 216 -5.31 11.48 -4.47
CA ASP A 216 -6.68 11.10 -4.14
C ASP A 216 -7.16 11.78 -2.84
N VAL A 217 -6.41 11.69 -1.75
CA VAL A 217 -6.82 12.30 -0.47
C VAL A 217 -6.86 13.83 -0.52
N ARG A 218 -6.06 14.44 -1.40
CA ARG A 218 -6.07 15.89 -1.61
C ARG A 218 -7.25 16.34 -2.46
N ARG A 219 -7.52 15.68 -3.57
CA ARG A 219 -8.67 16.02 -4.43
C ARG A 219 -10.02 15.72 -3.75
N TRP A 220 -10.08 14.73 -2.86
CA TRP A 220 -11.24 14.45 -2.03
C TRP A 220 -11.34 15.38 -0.81
N MET A 221 -10.30 16.16 -0.50
CA MET A 221 -10.22 17.04 0.67
C MET A 221 -10.43 16.29 2.00
N CYS A 222 -9.96 15.05 2.12
CA CYS A 222 -10.21 14.17 3.25
C CYS A 222 -8.93 13.75 4.01
N ALA A 223 -7.79 14.40 3.77
CA ALA A 223 -6.50 14.03 4.36
C ALA A 223 -6.42 14.22 5.89
N GLU A 224 -7.41 14.86 6.50
CA GLU A 224 -7.54 15.05 7.94
C GLU A 224 -8.59 14.09 8.56
N GLU A 225 -9.38 13.42 7.74
CA GLU A 225 -10.46 12.53 8.16
C GLU A 225 -9.91 11.15 8.58
N GLU A 226 -10.60 10.50 9.53
CA GLU A 226 -10.28 9.14 9.93
C GLU A 226 -10.40 8.17 8.75
N GLY A 227 -9.47 7.21 8.66
CA GLY A 227 -9.35 6.29 7.51
C GLY A 227 -8.63 6.88 6.28
N TYR A 228 -8.47 8.22 6.20
CA TYR A 228 -7.75 8.92 5.13
C TYR A 228 -6.54 9.70 5.63
N LYS A 229 -6.38 9.80 6.92
CA LYS A 229 -5.45 10.66 7.66
C LYS A 229 -4.03 10.60 7.12
N GLN A 230 -3.44 11.78 6.90
CA GLN A 230 -2.06 11.93 6.44
C GLN A 230 -1.14 12.47 7.54
N GLY A 231 -1.69 13.01 8.62
CA GLY A 231 -0.98 13.45 9.82
C GLY A 231 -1.25 12.56 11.01
N GLY A 232 -0.49 12.72 12.09
CA GLY A 232 -0.60 11.94 13.30
C GLY A 232 0.41 10.79 13.39
N PRO A 233 0.33 9.97 14.44
CA PRO A 233 1.19 8.81 14.58
C PRO A 233 0.96 7.81 13.47
N VAL A 234 2.03 7.17 13.01
CA VAL A 234 2.00 6.04 12.08
C VAL A 234 2.61 4.82 12.72
N HIS A 235 2.05 3.66 12.42
CA HIS A 235 2.33 2.44 13.13
C HIS A 235 3.02 1.38 12.27
N GLY A 236 3.69 0.48 12.95
CA GLY A 236 4.28 -0.74 12.47
C GLY A 236 4.31 -1.78 13.58
N MET A 237 5.14 -2.77 13.43
CA MET A 237 5.40 -3.80 14.44
C MET A 237 6.53 -3.34 15.39
N ASP A 238 6.65 -3.97 16.56
CA ASP A 238 7.74 -3.68 17.50
C ASP A 238 9.07 -4.26 16.98
N MET A 239 9.88 -3.39 16.39
CA MET A 239 11.19 -3.74 15.84
C MET A 239 12.25 -4.04 16.90
N ASN A 240 11.99 -3.74 18.18
CA ASN A 240 12.92 -4.01 19.28
C ASN A 240 12.69 -5.37 19.94
N ALA A 241 11.59 -6.03 19.63
CA ALA A 241 11.28 -7.36 20.14
C ALA A 241 12.31 -8.39 19.69
N THR A 242 12.56 -9.39 20.54
CA THR A 242 13.51 -10.47 20.31
C THR A 242 12.85 -11.80 19.93
N ASP A 243 11.53 -11.81 19.86
CA ASP A 243 10.72 -12.93 19.43
C ASP A 243 9.55 -12.48 18.55
N LEU A 244 8.88 -13.41 17.92
CA LEU A 244 7.80 -13.13 16.98
C LEU A 244 6.53 -12.59 17.67
N GLU A 245 6.23 -13.05 18.86
CA GLU A 245 5.05 -12.62 19.62
C GLU A 245 5.18 -11.16 20.04
N GLY A 246 6.31 -10.78 20.64
CA GLY A 246 6.62 -9.39 20.98
C GLY A 246 6.66 -8.49 19.74
N PHE A 247 7.22 -8.97 18.64
CA PHE A 247 7.27 -8.24 17.37
C PHE A 247 5.88 -7.90 16.84
N MET A 248 4.88 -8.77 17.02
CA MET A 248 3.51 -8.54 16.54
C MET A 248 2.78 -7.39 17.24
N LYS A 249 3.38 -6.77 18.23
CA LYS A 249 2.79 -5.63 18.94
C LYS A 249 2.85 -4.37 18.07
N ARG A 250 1.67 -3.79 17.82
CA ARG A 250 1.55 -2.53 17.08
C ARG A 250 2.22 -1.40 17.84
N THR A 251 3.13 -0.68 17.19
CA THR A 251 3.95 0.36 17.82
C THR A 251 4.02 1.58 16.91
N ALA A 252 3.74 2.75 17.47
CA ALA A 252 3.97 4.02 16.78
C ALA A 252 5.48 4.30 16.69
N PHE A 253 5.99 4.55 15.49
CA PHE A 253 7.42 4.80 15.28
C PHE A 253 7.73 6.17 14.69
N GLU A 254 6.73 6.88 14.18
CA GLU A 254 6.85 8.21 13.60
C GLU A 254 5.54 8.99 13.82
N THR A 255 5.63 10.31 13.93
CA THR A 255 4.47 11.19 13.93
C THR A 255 4.59 12.16 12.76
N ARG A 256 3.61 12.15 11.87
CA ARG A 256 3.54 13.01 10.69
C ARG A 256 2.72 14.25 10.95
N ILE A 257 3.04 15.29 10.22
CA ILE A 257 2.30 16.55 10.27
C ILE A 257 1.53 16.71 8.97
N PHE A 258 0.23 16.96 9.08
CA PHE A 258 -0.60 17.40 7.96
C PHE A 258 -1.47 18.57 8.46
N GLU A 259 -1.40 19.68 7.75
CA GLU A 259 -2.18 20.90 8.02
C GLU A 259 -2.99 21.26 6.79
N LYS A 260 -4.11 21.97 6.99
CA LYS A 260 -5.03 22.36 5.91
C LYS A 260 -4.35 23.03 4.72
N ARG A 261 -3.31 23.84 4.96
CA ARG A 261 -2.50 24.45 3.87
C ARG A 261 -1.83 23.40 2.97
N MET A 262 -1.55 22.20 3.49
CA MET A 262 -0.83 21.13 2.76
C MET A 262 -1.69 20.40 1.71
N TYR A 263 -2.97 20.77 1.57
CA TYR A 263 -3.74 20.35 0.41
C TYR A 263 -3.21 20.96 -0.90
N LEU A 264 -2.59 22.14 -0.81
CA LEU A 264 -1.94 22.81 -1.93
C LEU A 264 -0.42 22.90 -1.66
N TYR A 265 0.37 22.86 -2.71
CA TYR A 265 1.79 23.15 -2.59
C TYR A 265 2.04 24.66 -2.43
N PRO A 266 3.09 25.06 -1.67
CA PRO A 266 3.54 26.44 -1.73
C PRO A 266 4.06 26.78 -3.12
N ILE A 267 3.75 27.98 -3.59
CA ILE A 267 4.37 28.52 -4.79
C ILE A 267 5.80 28.89 -4.41
N PRO A 268 6.85 28.45 -5.13
CA PRO A 268 8.23 28.79 -4.82
C PRO A 268 8.42 30.31 -4.72
N LEU A 269 9.11 30.76 -3.66
CA LEU A 269 9.31 32.18 -3.41
C LEU A 269 9.95 32.92 -4.62
N ALA A 270 10.87 32.27 -5.32
CA ALA A 270 11.49 32.79 -6.53
C ALA A 270 10.47 33.09 -7.65
N GLU A 271 9.38 32.34 -7.74
CA GLU A 271 8.33 32.58 -8.74
C GLU A 271 7.43 33.75 -8.32
N ILE A 272 7.12 33.85 -7.02
CA ILE A 272 6.35 35.00 -6.48
C ILE A 272 7.11 36.30 -6.70
N GLN A 273 8.43 36.29 -6.50
CA GLN A 273 9.28 37.49 -6.70
C GLN A 273 9.35 37.95 -8.16
N LYS A 274 9.13 37.06 -9.13
CA LYS A 274 9.10 37.41 -10.56
C LYS A 274 7.81 38.13 -11.00
N SER A 275 6.74 37.96 -10.25
CA SER A 275 5.42 38.50 -10.66
C SER A 275 4.69 39.15 -9.50
N LYS A 276 4.44 40.47 -9.62
CA LYS A 276 3.66 41.24 -8.64
C LYS A 276 2.19 40.78 -8.53
N LYS A 277 1.69 40.00 -9.48
CA LYS A 277 0.31 39.47 -9.50
C LYS A 277 0.18 38.08 -8.90
N LEU A 278 1.30 37.41 -8.62
CA LEU A 278 1.30 36.07 -8.08
C LEU A 278 1.20 36.10 -6.54
N VAL A 279 0.13 35.57 -6.02
CA VAL A 279 -0.13 35.51 -4.58
C VAL A 279 0.06 34.07 -4.10
N GLN A 280 0.67 33.91 -2.94
CA GLN A 280 0.91 32.59 -2.31
C GLN A 280 -0.41 31.89 -2.00
N ASN A 281 -0.39 30.57 -2.06
CA ASN A 281 -1.51 29.73 -1.62
C ASN A 281 -1.82 29.98 -0.13
N PRO A 282 -3.12 29.91 0.26
CA PRO A 282 -3.53 30.22 1.63
C PRO A 282 -2.78 29.39 2.68
N GLY A 283 -2.27 30.07 3.72
CA GLY A 283 -1.58 29.44 4.85
C GLY A 283 -0.07 29.20 4.67
N TRP A 284 0.48 29.55 3.50
CA TRP A 284 1.92 29.46 3.21
C TRP A 284 2.61 30.82 3.28
#